data_1adc14a746fcd93b898337b7a3c5fc57
#
_entry.id   1adc14a746fcd93b898337b7a3c5fc57
#
_cell.length_a   1.000
_cell.length_b   1.000
_cell.length_c   1.000
_cell.angle_alpha   90.00
_cell.angle_beta   90.00
_cell.angle_gamma   90.00
#
_symmetry.space_group_name_H-M   'P 1'
#
loop_
_entity.id
_entity.type
_entity.pdbx_description
1 polymer ?
#
loop_
_entity_poly.entity_id
_entity_poly.type
_entity_poly.pdbx_seq_one_letter_code
_entity_poly.pdbx_strand_id
1 'polypeptide(L)'
;MPSLAQAIALGAAHCCVFACSAAAQPPPAPPPPPCSPSPRAVCGQSGPEDLVALGSDWVVASVIAAPGGVMAVRTRDRAPFTIYPAANAQRRADSARYRDCPGPPDTASFTTHGVYVERGSGPVYKLFAVGHGARESIEIFEVDTRPDTPVATWRGCVVAPDPIGLNSVRGLPDGGFITTNFLPRGSTPEATQRMLAGEKNGELWEWHTATGWVKVPGSETAGANGLELSADGNTLYVAAWGSQSFYRLSRGAATPKREEIALGFRVDNIHFARDGTLYATGQVPQGWKAVKIDPATLAVRDVVTRSDTPEFNAGTAIVEVGAALWVGSFRGNRIVAVQAP
;
A
#
# COMPACT_ATOMS: atom_id res chain seq x y z
N MET A 1 19.29 87.44 15.36
CA MET A 1 18.44 86.48 14.71
C MET A 1 19.35 85.34 14.17
N PRO A 2 19.52 84.24 14.83
CA PRO A 2 20.25 83.07 14.28
C PRO A 2 19.32 82.02 13.71
N SER A 3 19.70 81.47 12.57
CA SER A 3 19.04 80.40 11.83
C SER A 3 19.38 79.02 12.42
N LEU A 4 18.36 78.18 12.60
CA LEU A 4 18.48 76.76 12.93
C LEU A 4 18.96 75.99 11.70
N ALA A 5 20.07 75.27 11.83
CA ALA A 5 20.47 74.22 10.88
C ALA A 5 19.94 72.86 11.38
N GLN A 6 19.10 72.22 10.59
CA GLN A 6 18.64 70.84 10.83
C GLN A 6 19.72 69.87 10.40
N ALA A 7 20.16 69.00 11.32
CA ALA A 7 20.99 67.83 11.02
C ALA A 7 20.11 66.64 10.63
N ILE A 8 20.30 66.17 9.40
CA ILE A 8 19.69 64.96 8.92
C ILE A 8 20.62 63.79 9.26
N ALA A 9 20.15 62.88 10.17
CA ALA A 9 20.84 61.63 10.46
C ALA A 9 20.41 60.57 9.44
N LEU A 10 21.33 60.12 8.59
CA LEU A 10 21.14 58.94 7.73
C LEU A 10 21.29 57.68 8.59
N GLY A 11 20.20 57.01 8.83
CA GLY A 11 20.18 55.66 9.38
C GLY A 11 20.53 54.62 8.30
N ALA A 12 21.66 53.96 8.40
CA ALA A 12 22.04 52.84 7.57
C ALA A 12 21.25 51.60 7.99
N ALA A 13 20.26 51.19 7.17
CA ALA A 13 19.56 49.93 7.36
C ALA A 13 20.48 48.77 6.95
N HIS A 14 20.93 47.98 7.91
CA HIS A 14 21.61 46.70 7.65
C HIS A 14 20.58 45.67 7.24
N CYS A 15 20.54 45.36 5.94
CA CYS A 15 19.78 44.27 5.40
C CYS A 15 20.55 42.95 5.68
N CYS A 16 20.17 42.23 6.75
CA CYS A 16 20.65 40.87 6.97
C CYS A 16 20.00 39.93 5.92
N VAL A 17 20.78 39.63 4.88
CA VAL A 17 20.43 38.58 3.92
C VAL A 17 20.62 37.22 4.62
N PHE A 18 19.54 36.63 5.13
CA PHE A 18 19.55 35.24 5.54
C PHE A 18 19.64 34.38 4.27
N ALA A 19 20.83 33.86 4.01
CA ALA A 19 20.99 32.79 3.02
C ALA A 19 20.30 31.54 3.54
N CYS A 20 19.09 31.26 3.04
CA CYS A 20 18.45 29.93 3.20
C CYS A 20 19.33 28.91 2.46
N SER A 21 20.17 28.20 3.18
CA SER A 21 20.81 26.99 2.67
C SER A 21 19.71 25.98 2.41
N ALA A 22 19.35 25.78 1.15
CA ALA A 22 18.53 24.64 0.74
C ALA A 22 19.28 23.37 1.14
N ALA A 23 18.77 22.64 2.12
CA ALA A 23 19.30 21.34 2.48
C ALA A 23 19.21 20.46 1.22
N ALA A 24 20.37 20.02 0.71
CA ALA A 24 20.44 19.12 -0.42
C ALA A 24 19.64 17.85 -0.09
N GLN A 25 18.74 17.44 -0.99
CA GLN A 25 18.07 16.16 -0.86
C GLN A 25 19.13 15.05 -0.75
N PRO A 26 18.97 14.11 0.18
CA PRO A 26 19.88 12.97 0.24
C PRO A 26 19.89 12.26 -1.12
N PRO A 27 21.05 11.78 -1.59
CA PRO A 27 21.14 11.07 -2.85
C PRO A 27 20.17 9.87 -2.84
N PRO A 28 19.57 9.52 -3.99
CA PRO A 28 18.73 8.35 -4.08
C PRO A 28 19.51 7.10 -3.60
N ALA A 29 18.84 6.22 -2.88
CA ALA A 29 19.46 4.97 -2.43
C ALA A 29 20.02 4.21 -3.64
N PRO A 30 21.20 3.58 -3.53
CA PRO A 30 21.74 2.78 -4.61
C PRO A 30 20.77 1.66 -4.99
N PRO A 31 20.70 1.28 -6.27
CA PRO A 31 19.85 0.17 -6.69
C PRO A 31 20.25 -1.11 -5.93
N PRO A 32 19.27 -1.98 -5.62
CA PRO A 32 19.56 -3.24 -4.94
C PRO A 32 20.52 -4.09 -5.79
N PRO A 33 21.37 -4.89 -5.17
CA PRO A 33 22.28 -5.77 -5.89
C PRO A 33 21.51 -6.77 -6.75
N PRO A 34 22.12 -7.31 -7.83
CA PRO A 34 21.49 -8.34 -8.64
C PRO A 34 20.94 -9.48 -7.78
N CYS A 35 19.71 -9.88 -8.07
CA CYS A 35 19.09 -10.96 -7.31
C CYS A 35 19.52 -12.32 -7.88
N SER A 36 19.95 -13.22 -6.99
CA SER A 36 20.14 -14.64 -7.32
C SER A 36 19.01 -15.46 -6.69
N PRO A 37 18.26 -16.24 -7.48
CA PRO A 37 17.23 -17.12 -6.94
C PRO A 37 17.82 -18.11 -5.92
N SER A 38 17.09 -18.33 -4.85
CA SER A 38 17.49 -19.26 -3.79
C SER A 38 16.26 -19.88 -3.12
N PRO A 39 16.42 -20.92 -2.29
CA PRO A 39 15.32 -21.45 -1.50
C PRO A 39 14.62 -20.42 -0.58
N ARG A 40 15.16 -19.21 -0.45
CA ARG A 40 14.59 -18.14 0.37
C ARG A 40 14.29 -16.85 -0.39
N ALA A 41 14.65 -16.76 -1.67
CA ALA A 41 14.45 -15.55 -2.46
C ALA A 41 13.85 -15.86 -3.84
N VAL A 42 12.82 -15.12 -4.20
CA VAL A 42 12.22 -15.11 -5.52
C VAL A 42 12.59 -13.79 -6.18
N CYS A 43 13.25 -13.86 -7.31
CA CYS A 43 13.77 -12.72 -8.05
C CYS A 43 12.83 -12.29 -9.17
N GLY A 44 13.11 -11.14 -9.78
CA GLY A 44 12.41 -10.65 -10.96
C GLY A 44 11.27 -9.69 -10.67
N GLN A 45 11.18 -9.19 -9.43
CA GLN A 45 10.23 -8.15 -9.05
C GLN A 45 10.91 -6.78 -8.95
N SER A 46 10.11 -5.71 -9.05
CA SER A 46 10.57 -4.33 -8.84
C SER A 46 9.68 -3.68 -7.78
N GLY A 47 10.09 -3.79 -6.52
CA GLY A 47 9.30 -3.37 -5.37
C GLY A 47 8.02 -4.19 -5.22
N PRO A 48 8.10 -5.50 -4.85
CA PRO A 48 6.93 -6.32 -4.50
C PRO A 48 6.39 -5.85 -3.15
N GLU A 49 5.65 -4.76 -3.18
CA GLU A 49 5.28 -3.98 -1.99
C GLU A 49 4.21 -4.70 -1.17
N ASP A 50 3.14 -5.15 -1.82
CA ASP A 50 2.07 -5.89 -1.17
C ASP A 50 1.91 -7.29 -1.75
N LEU A 51 1.55 -8.23 -0.87
CA LEU A 51 1.42 -9.65 -1.17
C LEU A 51 0.08 -10.18 -0.69
N VAL A 52 -0.56 -11.02 -1.50
CA VAL A 52 -1.78 -11.72 -1.09
C VAL A 52 -1.79 -13.18 -1.55
N ALA A 53 -2.38 -14.05 -0.74
CA ALA A 53 -2.57 -15.45 -1.11
C ALA A 53 -3.61 -15.60 -2.23
N LEU A 54 -3.28 -16.37 -3.27
CA LEU A 54 -4.22 -16.79 -4.31
C LEU A 54 -4.38 -18.31 -4.24
N GLY A 55 -5.34 -18.75 -3.47
CA GLY A 55 -5.48 -20.15 -3.10
C GLY A 55 -4.34 -20.63 -2.20
N SER A 56 -3.98 -21.92 -2.32
CA SER A 56 -2.89 -22.56 -1.55
C SER A 56 -1.53 -22.54 -2.27
N ASP A 57 -1.53 -22.28 -3.58
CA ASP A 57 -0.41 -22.58 -4.46
C ASP A 57 0.29 -21.32 -5.02
N TRP A 58 -0.29 -20.14 -4.79
CA TRP A 58 0.18 -18.91 -5.37
C TRP A 58 0.24 -17.76 -4.37
N VAL A 59 1.25 -16.93 -4.52
CA VAL A 59 1.35 -15.59 -3.93
C VAL A 59 1.21 -14.58 -5.06
N VAL A 60 0.22 -13.71 -4.99
CA VAL A 60 0.15 -12.54 -5.87
C VAL A 60 0.94 -11.41 -5.24
N ALA A 61 1.70 -10.70 -6.05
CA ALA A 61 2.50 -9.56 -5.64
C ALA A 61 2.17 -8.33 -6.50
N SER A 62 2.08 -7.19 -5.86
CA SER A 62 2.14 -5.89 -6.53
C SER A 62 3.55 -5.60 -7.04
N VAL A 63 3.68 -4.69 -8.00
CA VAL A 63 4.97 -4.19 -8.52
C VAL A 63 4.92 -2.67 -8.58
N ILE A 64 5.50 -2.02 -7.57
CA ILE A 64 5.37 -0.56 -7.39
C ILE A 64 6.31 0.25 -8.28
N ALA A 65 7.40 -0.34 -8.76
CA ALA A 65 8.34 0.34 -9.65
C ALA A 65 8.08 0.01 -11.13
N ALA A 66 8.22 0.97 -12.02
CA ALA A 66 8.06 0.78 -13.46
C ALA A 66 9.24 -0.03 -14.08
N PRO A 67 8.97 -0.90 -15.08
CA PRO A 67 7.66 -1.31 -15.56
C PRO A 67 6.95 -2.17 -14.50
N GLY A 68 5.74 -1.74 -14.15
CA GLY A 68 4.96 -2.35 -13.08
C GLY A 68 4.02 -3.45 -13.58
N GLY A 69 3.10 -3.82 -12.70
CA GLY A 69 2.09 -4.82 -13.02
C GLY A 69 1.72 -5.69 -11.84
N VAL A 70 1.11 -6.81 -12.12
CA VAL A 70 0.75 -7.83 -11.13
C VAL A 70 1.51 -9.11 -11.43
N MET A 71 2.14 -9.66 -10.42
CA MET A 71 2.86 -10.93 -10.52
C MET A 71 2.19 -12.02 -9.69
N ALA A 72 2.38 -13.27 -10.10
CA ALA A 72 2.06 -14.45 -9.31
C ALA A 72 3.33 -15.28 -9.13
N VAL A 73 3.57 -15.75 -7.91
CA VAL A 73 4.66 -16.65 -7.57
C VAL A 73 4.07 -18.00 -7.21
N ARG A 74 4.49 -19.04 -7.92
CA ARG A 74 4.09 -20.39 -7.61
C ARG A 74 4.87 -20.92 -6.41
N THR A 75 4.17 -21.34 -5.36
CA THR A 75 4.80 -21.63 -4.07
C THR A 75 5.69 -22.85 -4.06
N ARG A 76 5.34 -23.90 -4.85
CA ARG A 76 6.05 -25.20 -4.88
C ARG A 76 7.49 -25.11 -5.40
N ASP A 77 7.73 -24.26 -6.38
CA ASP A 77 9.03 -24.11 -7.06
C ASP A 77 9.54 -22.66 -7.07
N ARG A 78 8.77 -21.73 -6.49
CA ARG A 78 9.08 -20.29 -6.41
C ARG A 78 9.26 -19.61 -7.76
N ALA A 79 8.62 -20.14 -8.80
CA ALA A 79 8.67 -19.56 -10.13
C ALA A 79 7.79 -18.31 -10.18
N PRO A 80 8.33 -17.12 -10.57
CA PRO A 80 7.57 -15.90 -10.75
C PRO A 80 7.00 -15.83 -12.17
N PHE A 81 5.80 -15.28 -12.28
CA PHE A 81 5.10 -15.04 -13.54
C PHE A 81 4.45 -13.67 -13.51
N THR A 82 4.66 -12.84 -14.53
CA THR A 82 3.85 -11.64 -14.73
C THR A 82 2.50 -12.08 -15.27
N ILE A 83 1.42 -11.79 -14.54
CA ILE A 83 0.06 -12.12 -14.96
C ILE A 83 -0.66 -10.93 -15.60
N TYR A 84 -0.20 -9.70 -15.31
CA TYR A 84 -0.63 -8.48 -16.01
C TYR A 84 0.43 -7.37 -15.88
N PRO A 85 0.80 -6.67 -17.00
CA PRO A 85 0.45 -7.01 -18.37
C PRO A 85 1.19 -8.28 -18.84
N ALA A 86 0.48 -9.16 -19.54
CA ALA A 86 1.04 -10.39 -20.07
C ALA A 86 0.42 -10.69 -21.46
N ALA A 87 1.14 -11.44 -22.29
CA ALA A 87 0.68 -11.76 -23.64
C ALA A 87 -0.62 -12.59 -23.66
N ASN A 88 -0.83 -13.41 -22.63
CA ASN A 88 -2.03 -14.22 -22.45
C ASN A 88 -3.11 -13.53 -21.58
N ALA A 89 -2.85 -12.33 -21.08
CA ALA A 89 -3.85 -11.57 -20.32
C ALA A 89 -5.03 -11.20 -21.24
N GLN A 90 -6.22 -11.33 -20.69
CA GLN A 90 -7.46 -11.07 -21.42
C GLN A 90 -8.08 -9.73 -21.00
N ARG A 91 -8.96 -9.22 -21.86
CA ARG A 91 -9.76 -8.03 -21.59
C ARG A 91 -11.22 -8.35 -21.84
N ARG A 92 -12.04 -8.23 -20.79
CA ARG A 92 -13.47 -8.49 -20.86
C ARG A 92 -14.19 -7.53 -19.92
N ALA A 93 -14.29 -6.27 -20.36
CA ALA A 93 -14.86 -5.19 -19.55
C ALA A 93 -16.30 -5.49 -19.10
N ASP A 94 -16.58 -5.24 -17.83
CA ASP A 94 -17.92 -5.17 -17.26
C ASP A 94 -18.36 -3.69 -17.19
N SER A 95 -18.72 -3.14 -18.34
CA SER A 95 -19.10 -1.73 -18.46
C SER A 95 -20.45 -1.41 -17.79
N ALA A 96 -21.25 -2.41 -17.48
CA ALA A 96 -22.48 -2.21 -16.71
C ALA A 96 -22.17 -1.85 -15.25
N ARG A 97 -21.14 -2.46 -14.69
CA ARG A 97 -20.70 -2.24 -13.31
C ARG A 97 -19.72 -1.07 -13.18
N TYR A 98 -18.75 -0.95 -14.09
CA TYR A 98 -17.68 0.04 -14.06
C TYR A 98 -17.85 1.07 -15.19
N ARG A 99 -18.97 1.82 -15.15
CA ARG A 99 -19.45 2.69 -16.25
C ARG A 99 -18.45 3.78 -16.62
N ASP A 100 -17.78 4.34 -15.62
CA ASP A 100 -16.89 5.49 -15.79
C ASP A 100 -15.42 5.08 -15.99
N CYS A 101 -15.18 3.78 -16.20
CA CYS A 101 -13.83 3.30 -16.49
C CYS A 101 -13.43 3.65 -17.94
N PRO A 102 -12.37 4.45 -18.14
CA PRO A 102 -11.97 4.88 -19.50
C PRO A 102 -11.29 3.79 -20.33
N GLY A 103 -11.11 2.60 -19.76
CA GLY A 103 -10.43 1.46 -20.40
C GLY A 103 -9.27 0.93 -19.57
N PRO A 104 -8.53 -0.07 -20.08
CA PRO A 104 -7.40 -0.65 -19.37
C PRO A 104 -6.32 0.39 -19.09
N PRO A 105 -5.46 0.17 -18.05
CA PRO A 105 -4.36 1.08 -17.77
C PRO A 105 -3.34 1.08 -18.92
N ASP A 106 -2.64 2.21 -19.07
CA ASP A 106 -1.48 2.28 -19.97
C ASP A 106 -0.34 1.46 -19.38
N THR A 107 -0.03 0.34 -20.02
CA THR A 107 0.95 -0.63 -19.52
C THR A 107 2.39 -0.10 -19.50
N ALA A 108 2.69 1.01 -20.17
CA ALA A 108 4.01 1.63 -20.15
C ALA A 108 4.26 2.40 -18.83
N SER A 109 3.21 2.92 -18.22
CA SER A 109 3.29 3.70 -16.98
C SER A 109 2.62 3.01 -15.77
N PHE A 110 1.89 1.93 -16.00
CA PHE A 110 1.13 1.24 -14.96
C PHE A 110 2.04 0.57 -13.93
N THR A 111 1.84 0.94 -12.67
CA THR A 111 2.42 0.24 -11.52
C THR A 111 1.31 -0.13 -10.54
N THR A 112 1.57 -1.09 -9.65
CA THR A 112 0.58 -1.51 -8.65
C THR A 112 1.13 -1.35 -7.24
N HIS A 113 0.23 -1.03 -6.30
CA HIS A 113 0.51 -0.88 -4.88
C HIS A 113 -0.25 -1.95 -4.10
N GLY A 114 -1.26 -1.62 -3.30
CA GLY A 114 -2.05 -2.60 -2.59
C GLY A 114 -2.78 -3.58 -3.51
N VAL A 115 -2.82 -4.84 -3.12
CA VAL A 115 -3.54 -5.91 -3.84
C VAL A 115 -4.45 -6.69 -2.89
N TYR A 116 -5.63 -7.06 -3.38
CA TYR A 116 -6.58 -7.86 -2.62
C TYR A 116 -7.23 -8.93 -3.50
N VAL A 117 -7.27 -10.16 -2.99
CA VAL A 117 -7.97 -11.27 -3.62
C VAL A 117 -9.24 -11.60 -2.85
N GLU A 118 -10.39 -11.44 -3.50
CA GLU A 118 -11.66 -11.92 -3.00
C GLU A 118 -11.77 -13.44 -3.22
N ARG A 119 -11.98 -14.18 -2.13
CA ARG A 119 -12.12 -15.62 -2.20
C ARG A 119 -13.42 -16.00 -2.92
N GLY A 120 -13.29 -16.63 -4.08
CA GLY A 120 -14.40 -17.24 -4.79
C GLY A 120 -14.64 -18.69 -4.35
N SER A 121 -15.69 -19.30 -4.89
CA SER A 121 -16.03 -20.71 -4.67
C SER A 121 -15.32 -21.69 -5.62
N GLY A 122 -14.39 -21.21 -6.45
CA GLY A 122 -13.79 -22.01 -7.53
C GLY A 122 -12.37 -21.54 -7.88
N PRO A 123 -11.82 -22.02 -9.01
CA PRO A 123 -10.47 -21.70 -9.44
C PRO A 123 -10.32 -20.31 -10.08
N VAL A 124 -11.40 -19.54 -10.14
CA VAL A 124 -11.39 -18.15 -10.63
C VAL A 124 -11.61 -17.22 -9.45
N TYR A 125 -10.65 -16.32 -9.25
CA TYR A 125 -10.63 -15.38 -8.16
C TYR A 125 -10.81 -13.97 -8.69
N LYS A 126 -11.43 -13.08 -7.90
CA LYS A 126 -11.47 -11.68 -8.21
C LYS A 126 -10.31 -10.98 -7.51
N LEU A 127 -9.53 -10.24 -8.28
CA LEU A 127 -8.38 -9.48 -7.80
C LEU A 127 -8.66 -7.99 -7.97
N PHE A 128 -8.44 -7.24 -6.91
CA PHE A 128 -8.38 -5.78 -6.92
C PHE A 128 -6.91 -5.37 -6.80
N ALA A 129 -6.51 -4.38 -7.58
CA ALA A 129 -5.18 -3.80 -7.50
C ALA A 129 -5.27 -2.28 -7.51
N VAL A 130 -4.61 -1.63 -6.58
CA VAL A 130 -4.34 -0.20 -6.67
C VAL A 130 -3.41 0.03 -7.85
N GLY A 131 -3.83 0.86 -8.78
CA GLY A 131 -3.08 1.23 -9.97
C GLY A 131 -2.65 2.68 -9.95
N HIS A 132 -1.35 2.89 -10.18
CA HIS A 132 -0.73 4.20 -10.36
C HIS A 132 -0.26 4.39 -11.80
N GLY A 133 0.19 5.59 -12.12
CA GLY A 133 0.71 5.97 -13.43
C GLY A 133 -0.05 7.15 -14.00
N ALA A 134 -0.65 7.00 -15.18
CA ALA A 134 -1.44 8.06 -15.81
C ALA A 134 -2.66 8.46 -14.97
N ARG A 135 -3.14 7.58 -14.10
CA ARG A 135 -4.27 7.80 -13.20
C ARG A 135 -4.08 7.04 -11.90
N GLU A 136 -4.81 7.47 -10.85
CA GLU A 136 -5.06 6.69 -9.65
C GLU A 136 -6.35 5.89 -9.84
N SER A 137 -6.29 4.57 -9.68
CA SER A 137 -7.47 3.72 -9.92
C SER A 137 -7.41 2.43 -9.13
N ILE A 138 -8.57 1.85 -8.89
CA ILE A 138 -8.66 0.43 -8.53
C ILE A 138 -8.93 -0.34 -9.83
N GLU A 139 -8.01 -1.19 -10.20
CA GLU A 139 -8.12 -2.09 -11.35
C GLU A 139 -8.66 -3.43 -10.90
N ILE A 140 -9.63 -3.97 -11.64
CA ILE A 140 -10.34 -5.19 -11.28
C ILE A 140 -10.05 -6.28 -12.31
N PHE A 141 -9.65 -7.45 -11.81
CA PHE A 141 -9.33 -8.62 -12.61
C PHE A 141 -10.11 -9.85 -12.11
N GLU A 142 -10.34 -10.78 -13.02
CA GLU A 142 -10.56 -12.19 -12.71
C GLU A 142 -9.27 -12.95 -13.00
N VAL A 143 -8.84 -13.79 -12.06
CA VAL A 143 -7.61 -14.59 -12.20
C VAL A 143 -7.99 -16.06 -12.18
N ASP A 144 -7.81 -16.74 -13.30
CA ASP A 144 -8.05 -18.16 -13.46
C ASP A 144 -6.78 -18.96 -13.14
N THR A 145 -6.84 -19.83 -12.16
CA THR A 145 -5.72 -20.66 -11.69
C THR A 145 -5.71 -22.08 -12.23
N ARG A 146 -6.63 -22.45 -13.14
CA ARG A 146 -6.66 -23.77 -13.79
C ARG A 146 -5.46 -24.03 -14.71
N PRO A 147 -5.00 -23.05 -15.49
CA PRO A 147 -3.78 -23.19 -16.27
C PRO A 147 -2.53 -23.29 -15.38
N ASP A 148 -1.44 -23.85 -15.89
CA ASP A 148 -0.15 -23.94 -15.19
C ASP A 148 0.41 -22.59 -14.76
N THR A 149 0.05 -21.53 -15.48
CA THR A 149 0.28 -20.13 -15.11
C THR A 149 -1.07 -19.43 -15.01
N PRO A 150 -1.38 -18.74 -13.91
CA PRO A 150 -2.62 -18.01 -13.77
C PRO A 150 -2.85 -17.01 -14.91
N VAL A 151 -4.08 -16.94 -15.38
CA VAL A 151 -4.46 -16.01 -16.46
C VAL A 151 -5.33 -14.90 -15.89
N ALA A 152 -4.87 -13.67 -16.01
CA ALA A 152 -5.63 -12.50 -15.62
C ALA A 152 -6.53 -12.02 -16.76
N THR A 153 -7.80 -11.80 -16.45
CA THR A 153 -8.78 -11.14 -17.32
C THR A 153 -9.13 -9.79 -16.69
N TRP A 154 -8.73 -8.70 -17.31
CA TRP A 154 -9.12 -7.37 -16.87
C TRP A 154 -10.62 -7.16 -17.06
N ARG A 155 -11.31 -6.72 -15.98
CA ARG A 155 -12.76 -6.59 -15.92
C ARG A 155 -13.23 -5.12 -15.91
N GLY A 156 -12.36 -4.20 -15.53
CA GLY A 156 -12.69 -2.78 -15.45
C GLY A 156 -11.84 -2.05 -14.44
N CYS A 157 -12.19 -0.80 -14.21
CA CYS A 157 -11.53 0.04 -13.23
C CYS A 157 -12.50 1.02 -12.58
N VAL A 158 -12.10 1.55 -11.44
CA VAL A 158 -12.72 2.72 -10.82
C VAL A 158 -11.64 3.77 -10.59
N VAL A 159 -11.75 4.90 -11.29
CA VAL A 159 -10.80 6.00 -11.15
C VAL A 159 -11.09 6.77 -9.86
N ALA A 160 -10.05 7.02 -9.08
CA ALA A 160 -10.18 7.83 -7.87
C ALA A 160 -10.29 9.31 -8.24
N PRO A 161 -11.16 10.07 -7.58
CA PRO A 161 -11.21 11.53 -7.75
C PRO A 161 -9.94 12.18 -7.17
N ASP A 162 -9.47 13.25 -7.82
CA ASP A 162 -8.40 14.06 -7.24
C ASP A 162 -8.87 14.71 -5.92
N PRO A 163 -8.01 14.83 -4.92
CA PRO A 163 -6.59 14.49 -4.90
C PRO A 163 -6.27 13.15 -4.21
N ILE A 164 -7.16 12.13 -4.25
CA ILE A 164 -6.93 10.87 -3.55
C ILE A 164 -5.67 10.18 -4.09
N GLY A 165 -4.73 9.87 -3.20
CA GLY A 165 -3.54 9.04 -3.48
C GLY A 165 -3.71 7.65 -2.86
N LEU A 166 -4.05 6.68 -3.69
CA LEU A 166 -4.40 5.33 -3.27
C LEU A 166 -3.19 4.57 -2.73
N ASN A 167 -3.42 3.67 -1.75
CA ASN A 167 -2.36 2.79 -1.24
C ASN A 167 -2.84 1.34 -1.12
N SER A 168 -3.83 1.04 -0.29
CA SER A 168 -4.36 -0.32 -0.10
C SER A 168 -5.82 -0.42 -0.53
N VAL A 169 -6.29 -1.63 -0.82
CA VAL A 169 -7.68 -1.89 -1.23
C VAL A 169 -8.21 -3.17 -0.61
N ARG A 170 -9.51 -3.17 -0.28
CA ARG A 170 -10.25 -4.32 0.22
C ARG A 170 -11.62 -4.41 -0.44
N GLY A 171 -11.96 -5.54 -1.06
CA GLY A 171 -13.31 -5.78 -1.58
C GLY A 171 -14.33 -5.89 -0.47
N LEU A 172 -15.56 -5.45 -0.74
CA LEU A 172 -16.68 -5.48 0.19
C LEU A 172 -17.66 -6.60 -0.19
N PRO A 173 -18.30 -7.25 0.80
CA PRO A 173 -19.25 -8.35 0.54
C PRO A 173 -20.43 -7.95 -0.35
N ASP A 174 -20.84 -6.69 -0.30
CA ASP A 174 -21.93 -6.11 -1.10
C ASP A 174 -21.51 -5.67 -2.50
N GLY A 175 -20.26 -5.92 -2.87
CA GLY A 175 -19.74 -5.75 -4.21
C GLY A 175 -19.06 -4.44 -4.51
N GLY A 176 -18.90 -3.55 -3.53
CA GLY A 176 -18.02 -2.39 -3.57
C GLY A 176 -16.58 -2.75 -3.19
N PHE A 177 -15.84 -1.74 -2.84
CA PHE A 177 -14.53 -1.86 -2.20
C PHE A 177 -14.28 -0.66 -1.28
N ILE A 178 -13.31 -0.81 -0.39
CA ILE A 178 -12.78 0.25 0.44
C ILE A 178 -11.29 0.38 0.18
N THR A 179 -10.76 1.60 0.25
CA THR A 179 -9.35 1.89 -0.02
C THR A 179 -8.83 2.94 0.93
N THR A 180 -7.51 2.97 1.12
CA THR A 180 -6.82 4.00 1.87
C THR A 180 -6.31 5.10 0.93
N ASN A 181 -6.48 6.36 1.36
CA ASN A 181 -5.72 7.51 0.88
C ASN A 181 -4.55 7.72 1.82
N PHE A 182 -3.34 7.38 1.37
CA PHE A 182 -2.13 7.52 2.18
C PHE A 182 -1.72 8.98 2.35
N LEU A 183 -1.63 9.67 1.23
CA LEU A 183 -1.39 11.11 1.09
C LEU A 183 -2.11 11.58 -0.17
N PRO A 184 -2.62 12.82 -0.20
CA PRO A 184 -3.18 13.36 -1.42
C PRO A 184 -2.20 13.29 -2.59
N ARG A 185 -2.68 12.92 -3.76
CA ARG A 185 -1.88 12.86 -5.00
C ARG A 185 -1.20 14.21 -5.24
N GLY A 186 0.08 14.17 -5.63
CA GLY A 186 0.87 15.39 -5.83
C GLY A 186 1.33 16.07 -4.54
N SER A 187 1.21 15.41 -3.39
CA SER A 187 1.71 15.91 -2.12
C SER A 187 3.20 16.26 -2.19
N THR A 188 3.56 17.36 -1.56
CA THR A 188 4.94 17.83 -1.48
C THR A 188 5.75 17.10 -0.39
N PRO A 189 7.08 17.17 -0.41
CA PRO A 189 7.91 16.65 0.68
C PRO A 189 7.52 17.20 2.06
N GLU A 190 7.07 18.47 2.13
CA GLU A 190 6.62 19.11 3.37
C GLU A 190 5.32 18.46 3.89
N ALA A 191 4.40 18.07 2.99
CA ALA A 191 3.19 17.34 3.39
C ALA A 191 3.57 15.97 4.00
N THR A 192 4.57 15.30 3.44
CA THR A 192 5.13 14.08 4.03
C THR A 192 5.72 14.33 5.41
N GLN A 193 6.49 15.43 5.59
CA GLN A 193 7.04 15.78 6.89
C GLN A 193 5.94 16.09 7.93
N ARG A 194 4.87 16.79 7.53
CA ARG A 194 3.72 17.02 8.43
C ARG A 194 3.02 15.72 8.82
N MET A 195 2.83 14.79 7.87
CA MET A 195 2.32 13.43 8.17
C MET A 195 3.22 12.71 9.19
N LEU A 196 4.54 12.77 9.00
CA LEU A 196 5.50 12.19 9.94
C LEU A 196 5.47 12.85 11.33
N ALA A 197 5.02 14.10 11.40
CA ALA A 197 4.76 14.82 12.64
C ALA A 197 3.36 14.57 13.22
N GLY A 198 2.56 13.68 12.61
CA GLY A 198 1.25 13.26 13.11
C GLY A 198 0.05 14.00 12.50
N GLU A 199 0.25 14.83 11.46
CA GLU A 199 -0.88 15.44 10.75
C GLU A 199 -1.74 14.37 10.09
N LYS A 200 -3.03 14.39 10.39
CA LYS A 200 -4.03 13.45 9.84
C LYS A 200 -4.45 13.89 8.44
N ASN A 201 -3.65 13.55 7.47
CA ASN A 201 -3.83 13.90 6.06
C ASN A 201 -4.12 12.69 5.16
N GLY A 202 -4.38 11.54 5.75
CA GLY A 202 -4.87 10.33 5.11
C GLY A 202 -6.19 9.87 5.73
N GLU A 203 -6.97 9.11 4.99
CA GLU A 203 -8.27 8.57 5.43
C GLU A 203 -8.68 7.37 4.56
N LEU A 204 -9.88 6.83 4.80
CA LEU A 204 -10.47 5.76 4.00
C LEU A 204 -11.60 6.27 3.12
N TRP A 205 -11.72 5.66 1.94
CA TRP A 205 -12.78 5.90 0.98
C TRP A 205 -13.45 4.59 0.59
N GLU A 206 -14.77 4.58 0.56
CA GLU A 206 -15.60 3.47 0.12
C GLU A 206 -16.22 3.79 -1.22
N TRP A 207 -16.28 2.81 -2.11
CA TRP A 207 -16.92 2.96 -3.41
C TRP A 207 -17.95 1.86 -3.67
N HIS A 208 -19.10 2.27 -4.16
CA HIS A 208 -20.14 1.38 -4.68
C HIS A 208 -20.68 1.92 -5.99
N THR A 209 -21.17 1.04 -6.85
CA THR A 209 -21.75 1.42 -8.14
C THR A 209 -22.93 2.40 -7.99
N ALA A 210 -23.69 2.30 -6.90
CA ALA A 210 -24.86 3.13 -6.65
C ALA A 210 -24.54 4.51 -6.06
N THR A 211 -23.51 4.61 -5.22
CA THR A 211 -23.19 5.84 -4.45
C THR A 211 -21.94 6.57 -4.92
N GLY A 212 -21.12 5.91 -5.74
CA GLY A 212 -19.78 6.41 -6.06
C GLY A 212 -18.86 6.40 -4.84
N TRP A 213 -17.92 7.33 -4.80
CA TRP A 213 -16.94 7.48 -3.75
C TRP A 213 -17.51 8.20 -2.53
N VAL A 214 -17.37 7.60 -1.36
CA VAL A 214 -17.81 8.16 -0.08
C VAL A 214 -16.67 8.04 0.93
N LYS A 215 -16.31 9.16 1.58
CA LYS A 215 -15.32 9.16 2.66
C LYS A 215 -15.90 8.43 3.88
N VAL A 216 -15.07 7.57 4.50
CA VAL A 216 -15.45 6.84 5.71
C VAL A 216 -15.29 7.75 6.93
N PRO A 217 -16.37 8.05 7.66
CA PRO A 217 -16.30 8.90 8.85
C PRO A 217 -15.38 8.33 9.94
N GLY A 218 -14.59 9.21 10.58
CA GLY A 218 -13.70 8.84 11.70
C GLY A 218 -12.45 8.05 11.30
N SER A 219 -12.16 7.95 10.00
CA SER A 219 -11.01 7.21 9.47
C SER A 219 -9.73 8.04 9.37
N GLU A 220 -9.80 9.35 9.60
CA GLU A 220 -8.66 10.27 9.43
C GLU A 220 -7.47 9.85 10.31
N THR A 221 -6.30 9.75 9.65
CA THR A 221 -5.04 9.37 10.31
C THR A 221 -3.82 9.93 9.57
N ALA A 222 -2.66 9.86 10.19
CA ALA A 222 -1.41 10.19 9.51
C ALA A 222 -0.93 9.01 8.67
N GLY A 223 -1.12 9.10 7.34
CA GLY A 223 -0.70 8.07 6.40
C GLY A 223 -1.48 6.76 6.56
N ALA A 224 -2.76 6.74 6.17
CA ALA A 224 -3.56 5.52 6.10
C ALA A 224 -2.95 4.56 5.08
N ASN A 225 -2.43 3.41 5.54
CA ASN A 225 -1.70 2.45 4.71
C ASN A 225 -2.50 1.13 4.59
N GLY A 226 -1.97 0.02 5.08
CA GLY A 226 -2.62 -1.29 4.99
C GLY A 226 -4.02 -1.34 5.57
N LEU A 227 -4.90 -2.10 4.94
CA LEU A 227 -6.32 -2.18 5.26
C LEU A 227 -6.81 -3.62 5.25
N GLU A 228 -7.57 -4.01 6.27
CA GLU A 228 -8.30 -5.27 6.32
C GLU A 228 -9.74 -5.06 6.81
N LEU A 229 -10.59 -6.04 6.53
CA LEU A 229 -12.01 -6.02 6.89
C LEU A 229 -12.37 -7.31 7.62
N SER A 230 -13.12 -7.21 8.72
CA SER A 230 -13.68 -8.39 9.39
C SER A 230 -14.57 -9.22 8.46
N ALA A 231 -14.69 -10.51 8.73
CA ALA A 231 -15.46 -11.45 7.90
C ALA A 231 -16.95 -11.06 7.79
N ASP A 232 -17.50 -10.42 8.81
CA ASP A 232 -18.88 -9.91 8.82
C ASP A 232 -19.04 -8.54 8.13
N GLY A 233 -17.93 -7.93 7.67
CA GLY A 233 -17.93 -6.64 6.99
C GLY A 233 -18.14 -5.42 7.88
N ASN A 234 -18.15 -5.56 9.21
CA ASN A 234 -18.55 -4.51 10.14
C ASN A 234 -17.38 -3.78 10.81
N THR A 235 -16.17 -4.33 10.74
CA THR A 235 -14.98 -3.74 11.37
C THR A 235 -13.85 -3.58 10.37
N LEU A 236 -13.33 -2.38 10.28
CA LEU A 236 -12.14 -2.04 9.51
C LEU A 236 -10.92 -2.09 10.42
N TYR A 237 -9.83 -2.64 9.92
CA TYR A 237 -8.52 -2.67 10.55
C TYR A 237 -7.55 -1.89 9.68
N VAL A 238 -6.82 -0.95 10.26
CA VAL A 238 -6.04 0.02 9.48
C VAL A 238 -4.66 0.22 10.09
N ALA A 239 -3.65 0.13 9.24
CA ALA A 239 -2.30 0.56 9.54
C ALA A 239 -2.18 2.08 9.34
N ALA A 240 -1.74 2.79 10.36
CA ALA A 240 -1.48 4.22 10.33
C ALA A 240 0.04 4.47 10.34
N TRP A 241 0.62 4.49 9.16
CA TRP A 241 2.08 4.47 8.97
C TRP A 241 2.78 5.69 9.58
N GLY A 242 2.24 6.89 9.36
CA GLY A 242 2.78 8.12 9.93
C GLY A 242 2.65 8.18 11.44
N SER A 243 1.53 7.71 11.99
CA SER A 243 1.26 7.64 13.44
C SER A 243 1.98 6.48 14.13
N GLN A 244 2.56 5.53 13.41
CA GLN A 244 3.15 4.31 13.97
C GLN A 244 2.15 3.52 14.82
N SER A 245 0.91 3.47 14.39
CA SER A 245 -0.20 2.87 15.11
C SER A 245 -1.04 1.95 14.22
N PHE A 246 -1.89 1.20 14.87
CA PHE A 246 -2.91 0.37 14.26
C PHE A 246 -4.23 0.69 14.94
N TYR A 247 -5.33 0.76 14.17
CA TYR A 247 -6.66 0.94 14.76
C TYR A 247 -7.70 0.03 14.12
N ARG A 248 -8.75 -0.24 14.88
CA ARG A 248 -10.01 -0.78 14.36
C ARG A 248 -11.09 0.29 14.40
N LEU A 249 -11.97 0.26 13.39
CA LEU A 249 -13.03 1.24 13.21
C LEU A 249 -14.32 0.52 12.83
N SER A 250 -15.44 0.81 13.50
CA SER A 250 -16.73 0.27 13.10
C SER A 250 -17.18 0.87 11.77
N ARG A 251 -17.55 0.01 10.79
CA ARG A 251 -18.04 0.41 9.47
C ARG A 251 -19.56 0.62 9.50
N GLY A 252 -20.06 1.61 8.78
CA GLY A 252 -21.50 1.85 8.57
C GLY A 252 -22.24 2.44 9.76
N ALA A 253 -21.58 2.68 10.88
CA ALA A 253 -22.18 3.31 12.04
C ALA A 253 -22.28 4.83 11.87
N ALA A 254 -23.40 5.44 12.28
CA ALA A 254 -23.58 6.89 12.26
C ALA A 254 -22.53 7.62 13.15
N THR A 255 -22.13 6.98 14.23
CA THR A 255 -21.00 7.40 15.09
C THR A 255 -20.01 6.24 15.16
N PRO A 256 -18.95 6.26 14.35
CA PRO A 256 -17.98 5.17 14.32
C PRO A 256 -17.25 5.02 15.65
N LYS A 257 -17.13 3.79 16.13
CA LYS A 257 -16.29 3.45 17.29
C LYS A 257 -14.89 3.15 16.77
N ARG A 258 -13.88 3.90 17.25
CA ARG A 258 -12.46 3.71 16.94
C ARG A 258 -11.70 3.33 18.19
N GLU A 259 -10.87 2.30 18.07
CA GLU A 259 -9.92 1.88 19.10
C GLU A 259 -8.55 1.75 18.45
N GLU A 260 -7.55 2.41 19.02
CA GLU A 260 -6.22 2.57 18.45
C GLU A 260 -5.13 2.17 19.44
N ILE A 261 -4.09 1.49 18.95
CA ILE A 261 -2.91 1.12 19.72
C ILE A 261 -1.65 1.61 19.02
N ALA A 262 -0.69 2.13 19.79
CA ALA A 262 0.64 2.45 19.32
C ALA A 262 1.45 1.16 19.14
N LEU A 263 2.10 0.98 17.99
CA LEU A 263 2.98 -0.16 17.74
C LEU A 263 4.46 0.21 17.79
N GLY A 264 4.78 1.52 17.72
CA GLY A 264 6.13 2.04 17.83
C GLY A 264 7.01 1.77 16.61
N PHE A 265 6.41 1.38 15.48
CA PHE A 265 7.06 1.24 14.19
C PHE A 265 6.10 1.65 13.08
N ARG A 266 6.63 1.93 11.89
CA ARG A 266 5.85 2.35 10.72
C ARG A 266 5.15 1.16 10.12
N VAL A 267 3.90 0.92 10.55
CA VAL A 267 3.07 -0.19 10.07
C VAL A 267 2.68 0.08 8.63
N ASP A 268 3.06 -0.81 7.74
CA ASP A 268 2.82 -0.74 6.31
C ASP A 268 1.58 -1.56 5.94
N ASN A 269 1.71 -2.81 5.54
CA ASN A 269 0.58 -3.66 5.22
C ASN A 269 0.16 -4.56 6.39
N ILE A 270 -1.13 -4.90 6.38
CA ILE A 270 -1.74 -5.83 7.33
C ILE A 270 -2.51 -6.92 6.58
N HIS A 271 -2.39 -8.16 7.02
CA HIS A 271 -3.08 -9.30 6.44
C HIS A 271 -3.54 -10.29 7.49
N PHE A 272 -4.72 -10.88 7.30
CA PHE A 272 -5.16 -11.96 8.17
C PHE A 272 -4.26 -13.19 8.04
N ALA A 273 -3.80 -13.66 9.19
CA ALA A 273 -3.18 -14.97 9.36
C ALA A 273 -4.24 -16.08 9.33
N ARG A 274 -3.81 -17.33 9.16
CA ARG A 274 -4.72 -18.50 9.16
C ARG A 274 -5.43 -18.72 10.49
N ASP A 275 -4.81 -18.30 11.58
CA ASP A 275 -5.36 -18.40 12.94
C ASP A 275 -6.35 -17.27 13.29
N GLY A 276 -6.66 -16.39 12.33
CA GLY A 276 -7.57 -15.27 12.49
C GLY A 276 -6.96 -14.03 13.15
N THR A 277 -5.69 -14.06 13.53
CA THR A 277 -4.94 -12.86 13.92
C THR A 277 -4.53 -12.05 12.69
N LEU A 278 -4.05 -10.82 12.89
CA LEU A 278 -3.56 -9.96 11.83
C LEU A 278 -2.04 -9.86 11.90
N TYR A 279 -1.34 -10.19 10.81
CA TYR A 279 0.03 -9.71 10.63
C TYR A 279 0.00 -8.22 10.38
N ALA A 280 0.85 -7.48 11.07
CA ALA A 280 1.16 -6.09 10.79
C ALA A 280 2.67 -6.00 10.56
N THR A 281 3.05 -5.58 9.37
CA THR A 281 4.45 -5.55 8.92
C THR A 281 4.85 -4.13 8.57
N GLY A 282 6.10 -3.76 8.80
CA GLY A 282 6.56 -2.43 8.43
C GLY A 282 7.97 -2.11 8.93
N GLN A 283 8.35 -0.84 8.85
CA GLN A 283 9.73 -0.41 9.00
C GLN A 283 10.03 0.03 10.44
N VAL A 284 11.20 -0.39 10.90
CA VAL A 284 11.91 0.14 12.07
C VAL A 284 13.19 0.85 11.61
N PRO A 285 13.86 1.64 12.46
CA PRO A 285 15.18 2.17 12.10
C PRO A 285 16.14 1.06 11.67
N GLN A 286 16.65 1.15 10.44
CA GLN A 286 17.61 0.19 9.84
C GLN A 286 17.10 -1.26 9.74
N GLY A 287 15.77 -1.43 9.57
CA GLY A 287 15.21 -2.75 9.46
C GLY A 287 13.71 -2.77 9.24
N TRP A 288 13.15 -3.95 9.42
CA TRP A 288 11.71 -4.19 9.36
C TRP A 288 11.27 -5.16 10.46
N LYS A 289 10.01 -5.05 10.81
CA LYS A 289 9.38 -5.84 11.86
C LYS A 289 8.00 -6.33 11.42
N ALA A 290 7.62 -7.50 11.93
CA ALA A 290 6.24 -7.95 11.88
C ALA A 290 5.77 -8.41 13.26
N VAL A 291 4.52 -8.09 13.54
CA VAL A 291 3.81 -8.53 14.74
C VAL A 291 2.51 -9.24 14.34
N LYS A 292 1.95 -10.03 15.24
CA LYS A 292 0.56 -10.49 15.17
C LYS A 292 -0.29 -9.68 16.15
N ILE A 293 -1.47 -9.28 15.70
CA ILE A 293 -2.46 -8.54 16.49
C ILE A 293 -3.72 -9.38 16.58
N ASP A 294 -4.21 -9.61 17.79
CA ASP A 294 -5.54 -10.20 17.99
C ASP A 294 -6.61 -9.15 17.65
N PRO A 295 -7.48 -9.39 16.67
CA PRO A 295 -8.46 -8.39 16.22
C PRO A 295 -9.53 -8.06 17.26
N ALA A 296 -9.79 -8.95 18.23
CA ALA A 296 -10.81 -8.75 19.27
C ALA A 296 -10.27 -7.99 20.49
N THR A 297 -9.02 -8.29 20.90
CA THR A 297 -8.44 -7.75 22.13
C THR A 297 -7.41 -6.66 21.88
N LEU A 298 -6.92 -6.53 20.65
CA LEU A 298 -5.78 -5.70 20.22
C LEU A 298 -4.45 -6.10 20.91
N ALA A 299 -4.38 -7.30 21.48
CA ALA A 299 -3.14 -7.83 22.04
C ALA A 299 -2.11 -8.06 20.92
N VAL A 300 -0.86 -7.64 21.18
CA VAL A 300 0.24 -7.66 20.20
C VAL A 300 1.26 -8.71 20.61
N ARG A 301 1.74 -9.48 19.63
CA ARG A 301 2.82 -10.46 19.79
C ARG A 301 3.85 -10.29 18.68
N ASP A 302 5.11 -10.22 19.04
CA ASP A 302 6.23 -10.16 18.10
C ASP A 302 6.32 -11.47 17.27
N VAL A 303 6.56 -11.33 15.98
CA VAL A 303 6.79 -12.45 15.05
C VAL A 303 8.23 -12.46 14.59
N VAL A 304 8.70 -11.36 14.03
CA VAL A 304 10.05 -11.27 13.49
C VAL A 304 10.53 -9.82 13.47
N THR A 305 11.80 -9.62 13.77
CA THR A 305 12.53 -8.37 13.52
C THR A 305 13.81 -8.71 12.77
N ARG A 306 14.12 -7.96 11.73
CA ARG A 306 15.31 -8.14 10.90
C ARG A 306 15.92 -6.78 10.57
N SER A 307 17.26 -6.73 10.58
CA SER A 307 18.00 -5.60 10.03
C SER A 307 17.89 -5.59 8.51
N ASP A 308 17.94 -4.41 7.94
CA ASP A 308 18.09 -4.25 6.50
C ASP A 308 19.42 -4.81 6.02
N THR A 309 19.39 -5.43 4.86
CA THR A 309 20.59 -5.91 4.16
C THR A 309 20.61 -5.30 2.76
N PRO A 310 21.76 -5.30 2.07
CA PRO A 310 21.78 -4.86 0.66
C PRO A 310 20.83 -5.66 -0.24
N GLU A 311 20.59 -6.93 0.11
CA GLU A 311 19.75 -7.84 -0.67
C GLU A 311 18.26 -7.67 -0.38
N PHE A 312 17.89 -7.31 0.85
CA PHE A 312 16.49 -7.14 1.26
C PHE A 312 16.38 -6.12 2.38
N ASN A 313 15.60 -5.08 2.17
CA ASN A 313 15.36 -4.00 3.12
C ASN A 313 13.89 -3.54 3.08
N ALA A 314 13.51 -2.75 4.07
CA ALA A 314 12.20 -2.11 4.14
C ALA A 314 11.03 -3.09 3.88
N GLY A 315 10.95 -4.19 4.62
CA GLY A 315 9.85 -5.15 4.54
C GLY A 315 8.51 -4.48 4.80
N THR A 316 7.50 -4.76 3.94
CA THR A 316 6.20 -4.08 3.91
C THR A 316 5.03 -4.99 4.18
N ALA A 317 5.06 -6.21 3.70
CA ALA A 317 3.94 -7.14 3.79
C ALA A 317 4.41 -8.54 4.21
N ILE A 318 3.57 -9.27 4.94
CA ILE A 318 3.72 -10.72 5.18
C ILE A 318 2.41 -11.42 4.86
N VAL A 319 2.51 -12.53 4.12
CA VAL A 319 1.39 -13.44 3.88
C VAL A 319 1.78 -14.89 4.11
N GLU A 320 0.87 -15.69 4.67
CA GLU A 320 1.04 -17.13 4.85
C GLU A 320 0.54 -17.89 3.63
N VAL A 321 1.45 -18.57 2.91
CA VAL A 321 1.05 -19.51 1.85
C VAL A 321 1.89 -20.78 1.93
N GLY A 322 1.24 -21.93 1.96
CA GLY A 322 1.92 -23.18 2.28
C GLY A 322 2.48 -23.19 3.71
N ALA A 323 3.69 -23.66 3.90
CA ALA A 323 4.39 -23.69 5.19
C ALA A 323 5.33 -22.47 5.38
N ALA A 324 5.22 -21.46 4.53
CA ALA A 324 6.12 -20.31 4.54
C ALA A 324 5.38 -18.99 4.78
N LEU A 325 6.10 -18.06 5.39
CA LEU A 325 5.77 -16.64 5.38
C LEU A 325 6.49 -16.00 4.21
N TRP A 326 5.75 -15.34 3.35
CA TRP A 326 6.26 -14.60 2.21
C TRP A 326 6.29 -13.12 2.55
N VAL A 327 7.43 -12.49 2.32
CA VAL A 327 7.67 -11.09 2.74
C VAL A 327 8.00 -10.24 1.53
N GLY A 328 7.26 -9.17 1.36
CA GLY A 328 7.44 -8.15 0.33
C GLY A 328 8.25 -6.95 0.80
N SER A 329 8.64 -6.09 -0.13
CA SER A 329 9.38 -4.85 0.13
C SER A 329 9.15 -3.82 -0.99
N PHE A 330 8.91 -2.58 -0.63
CA PHE A 330 8.74 -1.51 -1.63
C PHE A 330 10.06 -1.06 -2.29
N ARG A 331 11.22 -1.41 -1.72
CA ARG A 331 12.55 -1.05 -2.22
C ARG A 331 13.34 -2.22 -2.79
N GLY A 332 12.79 -3.43 -2.68
CA GLY A 332 13.50 -4.64 -3.05
C GLY A 332 13.27 -5.06 -4.51
N ASN A 333 14.11 -6.01 -4.95
CA ASN A 333 13.95 -6.68 -6.25
C ASN A 333 13.59 -8.16 -6.08
N ARG A 334 13.11 -8.53 -4.90
CA ARG A 334 12.81 -9.92 -4.53
C ARG A 334 11.73 -10.02 -3.47
N ILE A 335 11.05 -11.14 -3.46
CA ILE A 335 10.24 -11.61 -2.35
C ILE A 335 11.08 -12.60 -1.57
N VAL A 336 11.07 -12.53 -0.23
CA VAL A 336 11.77 -13.51 0.60
C VAL A 336 10.76 -14.45 1.27
N ALA A 337 11.08 -15.75 1.30
CA ALA A 337 10.33 -16.75 2.03
C ALA A 337 11.05 -17.07 3.33
N VAL A 338 10.39 -16.87 4.46
CA VAL A 338 10.89 -17.23 5.78
C VAL A 338 10.07 -18.39 6.35
N GLN A 339 10.68 -19.21 7.18
CA GLN A 339 9.97 -20.29 7.84
C GLN A 339 8.99 -19.68 8.86
N ALA A 340 7.75 -20.16 8.88
CA ALA A 340 6.81 -19.79 9.92
C ALA A 340 7.36 -20.24 11.29
N PRO A 341 7.21 -19.43 12.35
CA PRO A 341 7.68 -19.78 13.70
C PRO A 341 6.96 -20.98 14.30
#